data_3ed8d0b69bf68819e0a4b09a6b2db092
#
_entry.id   3ed8d0b69bf68819e0a4b09a6b2db092
#
_cell.length_a   1.000
_cell.length_b   1.000
_cell.length_c   1.000
_cell.angle_alpha   90.00
_cell.angle_beta   90.00
_cell.angle_gamma   90.00
#
_symmetry.space_group_name_H-M   'P 1'
#
loop_
_entity.id
_entity.type
_entity.pdbx_description
1 polymer ?
#
loop_
_entity_poly.entity_id
_entity_poly.type
_entity_poly.pdbx_seq_one_letter_code
_entity_poly.pdbx_strand_id
1 'polypeptide(L)'
;MFWALLFTFLLTQRKKMDFTLRTYRKLLVALLHKGYRFITFEQYCMLLPSQRRERFVILRHDVDLKAENSLRIAQIENELGICASYYFRIVPDSNKPEVIRAIAELGHEIGYHYEDMSIMQGDVDKAYTHFQEQLAYFRQFYPVRTICMHGAPTS
;
A
#
# COMPACT_ATOMS: atom_id res chain seq x y z
N MET A 1 -19.49 -41.22 27.55
CA MET A 1 -18.26 -40.42 27.68
C MET A 1 -17.51 -40.15 26.38
N PHE A 2 -18.01 -40.53 25.21
CA PHE A 2 -17.34 -40.33 23.90
C PHE A 2 -17.76 -39.06 23.14
N TRP A 3 -18.84 -38.41 23.52
CA TRP A 3 -19.36 -37.23 22.81
C TRP A 3 -18.74 -35.90 23.24
N ALA A 4 -18.13 -35.84 24.42
CA ALA A 4 -17.49 -34.61 24.90
C ALA A 4 -16.12 -34.31 24.22
N LEU A 5 -15.42 -35.34 23.75
CA LEU A 5 -14.11 -35.20 23.09
C LEU A 5 -14.21 -34.77 21.64
N LEU A 6 -15.32 -35.06 20.95
CA LEU A 6 -15.54 -34.59 19.56
C LEU A 6 -15.90 -33.10 19.51
N PHE A 7 -16.59 -32.59 20.54
CA PHE A 7 -16.99 -31.18 20.58
C PHE A 7 -15.82 -30.24 20.88
N THR A 8 -14.81 -30.71 21.62
CA THR A 8 -13.59 -29.93 21.93
C THR A 8 -12.64 -29.85 20.75
N PHE A 9 -12.67 -30.85 19.85
CA PHE A 9 -11.83 -30.85 18.62
C PHE A 9 -12.36 -29.89 17.53
N LEU A 10 -13.66 -29.60 17.52
CA LEU A 10 -14.29 -28.68 16.56
C LEU A 10 -14.15 -27.20 16.95
N LEU A 11 -13.83 -26.88 18.22
CA LEU A 11 -13.69 -25.50 18.71
C LEU A 11 -12.28 -24.92 18.59
N THR A 12 -11.29 -25.71 18.17
CA THR A 12 -9.90 -25.26 18.04
C THR A 12 -9.42 -25.10 16.59
N GLN A 13 -10.32 -25.03 15.63
CA GLN A 13 -9.98 -24.48 14.32
C GLN A 13 -9.84 -22.95 14.47
N ARG A 14 -8.74 -22.50 15.09
CA ARG A 14 -8.26 -21.13 14.89
C ARG A 14 -8.26 -20.90 13.38
N LYS A 15 -9.14 -20.02 12.90
CA LYS A 15 -9.16 -19.58 11.51
C LYS A 15 -7.73 -19.19 11.16
N LYS A 16 -7.04 -20.09 10.44
CA LYS A 16 -5.64 -19.89 10.07
C LYS A 16 -5.62 -18.64 9.23
N MET A 17 -5.02 -17.57 9.74
CA MET A 17 -4.91 -16.34 8.96
C MET A 17 -4.08 -16.65 7.72
N ASP A 18 -4.71 -16.63 6.55
CA ASP A 18 -4.06 -17.01 5.29
C ASP A 18 -3.06 -15.96 4.84
N PHE A 19 -3.31 -14.67 5.18
CA PHE A 19 -2.45 -13.56 4.85
C PHE A 19 -1.63 -13.09 6.05
N THR A 20 -0.37 -13.50 6.11
CA THR A 20 0.60 -13.10 7.13
C THR A 20 1.85 -12.53 6.46
N LEU A 21 2.69 -11.77 7.17
CA LEU A 21 3.97 -11.29 6.67
C LEU A 21 4.85 -12.43 6.13
N ARG A 22 4.79 -13.61 6.78
CA ARG A 22 5.48 -14.82 6.31
C ARG A 22 4.95 -15.31 4.95
N THR A 23 3.62 -15.32 4.78
CA THR A 23 2.99 -15.74 3.52
C THR A 23 3.27 -14.70 2.43
N TYR A 24 3.21 -13.41 2.77
CA TYR A 24 3.58 -12.32 1.88
C TYR A 24 5.01 -12.45 1.36
N ARG A 25 5.99 -12.61 2.26
CA ARG A 25 7.40 -12.84 1.87
C ARG A 25 7.55 -14.04 0.92
N LYS A 26 6.85 -15.15 1.18
CA LYS A 26 6.89 -16.34 0.29
C LYS A 26 6.36 -16.02 -1.10
N LEU A 27 5.29 -15.24 -1.21
CA LEU A 27 4.73 -14.79 -2.49
C LEU A 27 5.76 -13.97 -3.27
N LEU A 28 6.37 -12.97 -2.63
CA LEU A 28 7.38 -12.12 -3.27
C LEU A 28 8.57 -12.93 -3.78
N VAL A 29 9.11 -13.84 -2.95
CA VAL A 29 10.21 -14.73 -3.33
C VAL A 29 9.83 -15.62 -4.51
N ALA A 30 8.61 -16.17 -4.53
CA ALA A 30 8.13 -17.00 -5.64
C ALA A 30 8.01 -16.20 -6.96
N LEU A 31 7.59 -14.94 -6.90
CA LEU A 31 7.52 -14.05 -8.07
C LEU A 31 8.92 -13.71 -8.59
N LEU A 32 9.87 -13.39 -7.70
CA LEU A 32 11.27 -13.16 -8.07
C LEU A 32 11.88 -14.40 -8.75
N HIS A 33 11.68 -15.60 -8.20
CA HIS A 33 12.16 -16.86 -8.79
C HIS A 33 11.55 -17.15 -10.17
N LYS A 34 10.35 -16.64 -10.44
CA LYS A 34 9.71 -16.72 -11.76
C LYS A 34 10.18 -15.67 -12.75
N GLY A 35 11.14 -14.82 -12.36
CA GLY A 35 11.74 -13.80 -13.20
C GLY A 35 10.86 -12.56 -13.37
N TYR A 36 9.92 -12.30 -12.45
CA TYR A 36 9.20 -11.03 -12.43
C TYR A 36 10.11 -9.93 -11.86
N ARG A 37 10.10 -8.77 -12.51
CA ARG A 37 10.68 -7.53 -11.99
C ARG A 37 9.62 -6.75 -11.22
N PHE A 38 10.01 -6.11 -10.13
CA PHE A 38 9.14 -5.23 -9.39
C PHE A 38 9.46 -3.79 -9.76
N ILE A 39 8.45 -3.02 -10.11
CA ILE A 39 8.56 -1.59 -10.44
C ILE A 39 7.44 -0.82 -9.76
N THR A 40 7.63 0.46 -9.52
CA THR A 40 6.61 1.35 -8.97
C THR A 40 5.66 1.85 -10.07
N PHE A 41 4.55 2.48 -9.69
CA PHE A 41 3.64 3.13 -10.64
C PHE A 41 4.34 4.26 -11.40
N GLU A 42 5.14 5.07 -10.71
CA GLU A 42 5.92 6.12 -11.35
C GLU A 42 6.85 5.55 -12.42
N GLN A 43 7.61 4.50 -12.09
CA GLN A 43 8.48 3.82 -13.04
C GLN A 43 7.70 3.26 -14.23
N TYR A 44 6.55 2.63 -13.99
CA TYR A 44 5.70 2.12 -15.06
C TYR A 44 5.23 3.22 -16.02
N CYS A 45 4.82 4.38 -15.47
CA CYS A 45 4.38 5.50 -16.29
C CYS A 45 5.49 6.07 -17.20
N MET A 46 6.75 5.91 -16.80
CA MET A 46 7.93 6.33 -17.56
C MET A 46 8.37 5.32 -18.61
N LEU A 47 7.86 4.07 -18.60
CA LEU A 47 8.23 3.07 -19.58
C LEU A 47 7.73 3.41 -20.99
N LEU A 48 8.60 3.23 -21.97
CA LEU A 48 8.19 3.26 -23.37
C LEU A 48 7.26 2.08 -23.70
N PRO A 49 6.37 2.19 -24.71
CA PRO A 49 5.44 1.11 -25.08
C PRO A 49 6.13 -0.24 -25.35
N SER A 50 7.32 -0.23 -25.94
CA SER A 50 8.12 -1.44 -26.19
C SER A 50 8.59 -2.14 -24.91
N GLN A 51 8.90 -1.38 -23.86
CA GLN A 51 9.37 -1.87 -22.56
C GLN A 51 8.26 -2.48 -21.72
N ARG A 52 6.99 -2.12 -21.99
CA ARG A 52 5.81 -2.65 -21.26
C ARG A 52 5.48 -4.10 -21.56
N ARG A 53 6.25 -4.76 -22.44
CA ARG A 53 6.10 -6.21 -22.76
C ARG A 53 6.84 -7.13 -21.80
N GLU A 54 7.69 -6.60 -20.92
CA GLU A 54 8.41 -7.37 -19.92
C GLU A 54 7.47 -7.87 -18.81
N ARG A 55 7.92 -8.92 -18.10
CA ARG A 55 7.19 -9.45 -16.93
C ARG A 55 7.52 -8.63 -15.71
N PHE A 56 6.61 -7.75 -15.30
CA PHE A 56 6.77 -7.03 -14.05
C PHE A 56 5.51 -7.10 -13.19
N VAL A 57 5.71 -6.79 -11.93
CA VAL A 57 4.68 -6.65 -10.90
C VAL A 57 4.75 -5.22 -10.36
N ILE A 58 3.62 -4.59 -10.20
CA ILE A 58 3.49 -3.34 -9.47
C ILE A 58 2.79 -3.68 -8.15
N LEU A 59 3.48 -3.47 -7.04
CA LEU A 59 2.86 -3.57 -5.72
C LEU A 59 2.32 -2.20 -5.35
N ARG A 60 1.04 -2.17 -5.00
CA ARG A 60 0.34 -0.99 -4.52
C ARG A 60 -0.19 -1.24 -3.11
N HIS A 61 0.10 -0.34 -2.21
CA HIS A 61 -0.37 -0.35 -0.83
C HIS A 61 -1.16 0.92 -0.54
N ASP A 62 -2.46 0.77 -0.32
CA ASP A 62 -3.31 1.85 0.15
C ASP A 62 -3.28 1.84 1.67
N VAL A 63 -2.64 2.86 2.24
CA VAL A 63 -2.43 2.97 3.69
C VAL A 63 -3.61 3.71 4.30
N ASP A 64 -4.68 2.98 4.60
CA ASP A 64 -5.89 3.54 5.17
C ASP A 64 -5.79 3.71 6.69
N LEU A 65 -5.19 2.72 7.35
CA LEU A 65 -5.08 2.61 8.81
C LEU A 65 -3.75 1.94 9.19
N LYS A 66 -3.29 2.20 10.42
CA LYS A 66 -2.13 1.50 11.02
C LYS A 66 -0.87 1.58 10.16
N ALA A 67 -0.45 2.81 9.88
CA ALA A 67 0.72 3.10 9.04
C ALA A 67 1.98 2.29 9.42
N GLU A 68 2.18 1.96 10.70
CA GLU A 68 3.30 1.15 11.18
C GLU A 68 3.32 -0.27 10.60
N ASN A 69 2.16 -0.83 10.26
CA ASN A 69 2.11 -2.13 9.58
C ASN A 69 2.62 -2.02 8.14
N SER A 70 2.38 -0.89 7.48
CA SER A 70 2.91 -0.61 6.13
C SER A 70 4.43 -0.52 6.14
N LEU A 71 5.03 0.08 7.18
CA LEU A 71 6.49 0.10 7.34
C LEU A 71 7.07 -1.31 7.46
N ARG A 72 6.42 -2.21 8.20
CA ARG A 72 6.85 -3.62 8.31
C ARG A 72 6.81 -4.34 6.96
N ILE A 73 5.83 -4.05 6.13
CA ILE A 73 5.72 -4.59 4.77
C ILE A 73 6.84 -4.03 3.90
N ALA A 74 7.05 -2.72 3.93
CA ALA A 74 8.11 -2.03 3.18
C ALA A 74 9.51 -2.55 3.52
N GLN A 75 9.78 -2.84 4.79
CA GLN A 75 11.03 -3.46 5.23
C GLN A 75 11.26 -4.84 4.58
N ILE A 76 10.22 -5.68 4.51
CA ILE A 76 10.31 -7.00 3.87
C ILE A 76 10.58 -6.85 2.37
N GLU A 77 9.95 -5.91 1.71
CA GLU A 77 10.16 -5.63 0.28
C GLU A 77 11.58 -5.13 0.03
N ASN A 78 12.05 -4.17 0.81
CA ASN A 78 13.41 -3.63 0.71
C ASN A 78 14.47 -4.72 0.95
N GLU A 79 14.30 -5.60 1.94
CA GLU A 79 15.19 -6.75 2.18
C GLU A 79 15.29 -7.70 0.97
N LEU A 80 14.26 -7.73 0.13
CA LEU A 80 14.22 -8.53 -1.11
C LEU A 80 14.64 -7.73 -2.35
N GLY A 81 15.04 -6.48 -2.19
CA GLY A 81 15.40 -5.59 -3.31
C GLY A 81 14.20 -5.14 -4.14
N ILE A 82 13.01 -5.11 -3.54
CA ILE A 82 11.74 -4.74 -4.19
C ILE A 82 11.37 -3.32 -3.82
N CYS A 83 10.99 -2.51 -4.83
CA CYS A 83 10.33 -1.22 -4.62
C CYS A 83 8.83 -1.38 -4.89
N ALA A 84 8.02 -0.65 -4.12
CA ALA A 84 6.57 -0.63 -4.22
C ALA A 84 6.03 0.81 -4.13
N SER A 85 4.74 1.01 -4.40
CA SER A 85 4.06 2.30 -4.31
C SER A 85 3.12 2.32 -3.11
N TYR A 86 3.33 3.28 -2.21
CA TYR A 86 2.56 3.47 -0.97
C TYR A 86 1.76 4.75 -1.03
N TYR A 87 0.43 4.64 -0.97
CA TYR A 87 -0.50 5.77 -1.02
C TYR A 87 -1.07 6.05 0.36
N PHE A 88 -0.80 7.25 0.88
CA PHE A 88 -1.22 7.67 2.22
C PHE A 88 -2.40 8.64 2.15
N ARG A 89 -3.38 8.45 3.06
CA ARG A 89 -4.47 9.39 3.31
C ARG A 89 -4.02 10.50 4.25
N ILE A 90 -4.75 11.61 4.26
CA ILE A 90 -4.50 12.76 5.17
C ILE A 90 -5.17 12.58 6.55
N VAL A 91 -5.57 11.37 6.92
CA VAL A 91 -6.21 11.06 8.20
C VAL A 91 -5.16 10.61 9.24
N PRO A 92 -5.42 10.83 10.56
CA PRO A 92 -4.43 10.57 11.61
C PRO A 92 -3.85 9.16 11.66
N ASP A 93 -4.65 8.14 11.30
CA ASP A 93 -4.22 6.73 11.31
C ASP A 93 -3.30 6.36 10.14
N SER A 94 -3.34 7.12 9.06
CA SER A 94 -2.52 6.93 7.87
C SER A 94 -1.37 7.94 7.82
N ASN A 95 -1.65 9.22 8.07
CA ASN A 95 -0.67 10.30 7.99
C ASN A 95 0.26 10.30 9.21
N LYS A 96 1.32 9.50 9.14
CA LYS A 96 2.40 9.43 10.12
C LYS A 96 3.71 9.86 9.45
N PRO A 97 4.14 11.12 9.62
CA PRO A 97 5.32 11.68 8.94
C PRO A 97 6.59 10.83 9.08
N GLU A 98 6.81 10.29 10.26
CA GLU A 98 7.96 9.43 10.55
C GLU A 98 7.91 8.11 9.76
N VAL A 99 6.72 7.52 9.60
CA VAL A 99 6.53 6.29 8.82
C VAL A 99 6.67 6.58 7.32
N ILE A 100 6.08 7.68 6.84
CA ILE A 100 6.16 8.10 5.43
C ILE A 100 7.63 8.31 5.04
N ARG A 101 8.41 9.03 5.85
CA ARG A 101 9.85 9.24 5.60
C ARG A 101 10.62 7.91 5.61
N ALA A 102 10.38 7.07 6.61
CA ALA A 102 11.06 5.77 6.70
C ALA A 102 10.78 4.89 5.47
N ILE A 103 9.55 4.87 4.95
CA ILE A 103 9.21 4.12 3.75
C ILE A 103 9.86 4.74 2.50
N ALA A 104 9.91 6.08 2.40
CA ALA A 104 10.61 6.77 1.32
C ALA A 104 12.12 6.49 1.33
N GLU A 105 12.76 6.49 2.51
CA GLU A 105 14.18 6.19 2.71
C GLU A 105 14.54 4.74 2.34
N LEU A 106 13.60 3.81 2.44
CA LEU A 106 13.75 2.44 1.94
C LEU A 106 13.68 2.34 0.40
N GLY A 107 13.44 3.46 -0.31
CA GLY A 107 13.41 3.50 -1.77
C GLY A 107 12.05 3.19 -2.39
N HIS A 108 10.98 3.21 -1.60
CA HIS A 108 9.61 3.05 -2.11
C HIS A 108 9.04 4.38 -2.62
N GLU A 109 8.12 4.29 -3.57
CA GLU A 109 7.34 5.43 -4.04
C GLU A 109 6.28 5.82 -3.01
N ILE A 110 6.15 7.12 -2.75
CA ILE A 110 5.07 7.69 -1.93
C ILE A 110 4.09 8.44 -2.83
N GLY A 111 2.80 8.17 -2.64
CA GLY A 111 1.71 8.83 -3.32
C GLY A 111 0.63 9.36 -2.36
N TYR A 112 -0.22 10.23 -2.85
CA TYR A 112 -1.38 10.73 -2.12
C TYR A 112 -2.62 9.89 -2.42
N HIS A 113 -3.21 9.28 -1.37
CA HIS A 113 -4.48 8.55 -1.42
C HIS A 113 -5.61 9.52 -1.11
N TYR A 114 -6.07 10.26 -2.15
CA TYR A 114 -6.94 11.40 -1.99
C TYR A 114 -8.42 11.03 -1.84
N GLU A 115 -9.15 11.82 -1.03
CA GLU A 115 -10.59 11.71 -0.81
C GLU A 115 -11.25 13.10 -0.63
N ASP A 116 -10.66 14.11 -1.25
CA ASP A 116 -10.97 15.52 -1.05
C ASP A 116 -12.42 15.87 -1.38
N MET A 117 -13.01 15.22 -2.40
CA MET A 117 -14.42 15.39 -2.74
C MET A 117 -15.35 14.99 -1.58
N SER A 118 -15.03 13.89 -0.90
CA SER A 118 -15.79 13.42 0.26
C SER A 118 -15.61 14.36 1.46
N ILE A 119 -14.37 14.79 1.72
CA ILE A 119 -14.04 15.72 2.81
C ILE A 119 -14.76 17.07 2.63
N MET A 120 -14.81 17.58 1.39
CA MET A 120 -15.44 18.84 1.04
C MET A 120 -16.92 18.70 0.63
N GLN A 121 -17.53 17.56 0.92
CA GLN A 121 -18.97 17.29 0.73
C GLN A 121 -19.47 17.60 -0.69
N GLY A 122 -18.64 17.32 -1.72
CA GLY A 122 -18.96 17.52 -3.12
C GLY A 122 -18.69 18.93 -3.67
N ASP A 123 -18.20 19.86 -2.87
CA ASP A 123 -17.79 21.19 -3.33
C ASP A 123 -16.47 21.09 -4.11
N VAL A 124 -16.56 21.17 -5.43
CA VAL A 124 -15.43 20.94 -6.36
C VAL A 124 -14.29 21.94 -6.14
N ASP A 125 -14.59 23.22 -5.97
CA ASP A 125 -13.58 24.27 -5.84
C ASP A 125 -12.82 24.14 -4.53
N LYS A 126 -13.52 23.85 -3.44
CA LYS A 126 -12.91 23.57 -2.13
C LYS A 126 -12.11 22.25 -2.17
N ALA A 127 -12.65 21.20 -2.79
CA ALA A 127 -11.96 19.92 -2.93
C ALA A 127 -10.66 20.07 -3.72
N TYR A 128 -10.67 20.83 -4.80
CA TYR A 128 -9.47 21.10 -5.58
C TYR A 128 -8.42 21.88 -4.78
N THR A 129 -8.83 22.93 -4.07
CA THR A 129 -7.94 23.71 -3.20
C THR A 129 -7.31 22.84 -2.13
N HIS A 130 -8.15 22.07 -1.40
CA HIS A 130 -7.69 21.13 -0.38
C HIS A 130 -6.72 20.09 -0.95
N PHE A 131 -7.06 19.49 -2.09
CA PHE A 131 -6.17 18.54 -2.77
C PHE A 131 -4.77 19.13 -3.05
N GLN A 132 -4.71 20.36 -3.54
CA GLN A 132 -3.44 21.05 -3.82
C GLN A 132 -2.61 21.25 -2.56
N GLU A 133 -3.24 21.66 -1.46
CA GLU A 133 -2.59 21.85 -0.16
C GLU A 133 -2.03 20.52 0.38
N GLN A 134 -2.84 19.44 0.32
CA GLN A 134 -2.42 18.14 0.81
C GLN A 134 -1.32 17.52 -0.07
N LEU A 135 -1.41 17.70 -1.38
CA LEU A 135 -0.35 17.26 -2.28
C LEU A 135 0.97 18.01 -2.01
N ALA A 136 0.91 19.31 -1.76
CA ALA A 136 2.09 20.12 -1.37
C ALA A 136 2.66 19.63 -0.02
N TYR A 137 1.79 19.25 0.93
CA TYR A 137 2.22 18.67 2.20
C TYR A 137 2.97 17.35 1.99
N PHE A 138 2.43 16.39 1.24
CA PHE A 138 3.12 15.12 0.97
C PHE A 138 4.44 15.30 0.21
N ARG A 139 4.54 16.34 -0.63
CA ARG A 139 5.78 16.68 -1.36
C ARG A 139 6.93 17.15 -0.48
N GLN A 140 6.69 17.40 0.81
CA GLN A 140 7.75 17.65 1.78
C GLN A 140 8.50 16.37 2.18
N PHE A 141 7.92 15.19 1.95
CA PHE A 141 8.51 13.89 2.29
C PHE A 141 9.10 13.18 1.08
N TYR A 142 8.46 13.33 -0.08
CA TYR A 142 8.80 12.64 -1.32
C TYR A 142 8.33 13.47 -2.53
N PRO A 143 9.02 13.45 -3.68
CA PRO A 143 8.57 14.16 -4.89
C PRO A 143 7.36 13.43 -5.52
N VAL A 144 6.20 13.48 -4.87
CA VAL A 144 4.96 12.80 -5.26
C VAL A 144 4.57 13.12 -6.70
N ARG A 145 4.48 12.09 -7.55
CA ARG A 145 4.10 12.18 -8.97
C ARG A 145 2.87 11.35 -9.32
N THR A 146 2.52 10.38 -8.48
CA THR A 146 1.33 9.55 -8.65
C THR A 146 0.36 9.75 -7.51
N ILE A 147 -0.91 9.68 -7.81
CA ILE A 147 -2.01 9.80 -6.86
C ILE A 147 -3.01 8.67 -7.06
N CYS A 148 -3.76 8.34 -6.03
CA CYS A 148 -4.81 7.34 -6.10
C CYS A 148 -6.04 7.81 -5.33
N MET A 149 -7.21 7.70 -5.92
CA MET A 149 -8.47 8.02 -5.24
C MET A 149 -8.80 6.95 -4.20
N HIS A 150 -9.16 7.39 -2.98
CA HIS A 150 -9.76 6.53 -1.97
C HIS A 150 -11.22 6.29 -2.32
N GLY A 151 -11.59 5.02 -2.47
CA GLY A 151 -12.97 4.60 -2.75
C GLY A 151 -13.64 4.09 -1.50
N ALA A 152 -14.79 4.68 -1.13
CA ALA A 152 -15.67 4.12 -0.11
C ALA A 152 -16.77 3.29 -0.76
N PRO A 153 -17.12 2.08 -0.25
CA PRO A 153 -18.15 1.22 -0.84
C PRO A 153 -19.56 1.83 -0.82
N THR A 154 -19.74 2.94 -0.14
CA THR A 154 -21.05 3.61 0.12
C THR A 154 -21.08 5.07 -0.29
N SER A 155 -20.12 5.53 -1.08
CA SER A 155 -20.12 6.89 -1.62
C SER A 155 -20.89 6.99 -2.93
#